data_26fd36fbf425ca31fee89e44355d13f0
#
_entry.id   26fd36fbf425ca31fee89e44355d13f0
#
_cell.length_a   1.000
_cell.length_b   1.000
_cell.length_c   1.000
_cell.angle_alpha   90.00
_cell.angle_beta   90.00
_cell.angle_gamma   90.00
#
_symmetry.space_group_name_H-M   'P 1'
#
loop_
_entity.id
_entity.type
_entity.pdbx_description
1 polymer ?
#
loop_
_entity_poly.entity_id
_entity_poly.type
_entity_poly.pdbx_seq_one_letter_code
_entity_poly.pdbx_strand_id
1 'polypeptide(L)'
;MFIKAANELFSEKDEIIENTKTMMDMVCNTDELDKELGDKVAELNIIAEQMQTAIAENSRTALDQNEYERRYADLTERYNTIKSEYDKISEQIEGKNAQRELFKGFIGALEKAGHFGRRIR
;
A
#
# COMPACT_ATOMS: atom_id res chain seq x y z
N MET A 1 22.26 30.02 -31.65
CA MET A 1 22.22 28.59 -31.87
C MET A 1 22.60 27.80 -30.64
N PHE A 2 23.73 28.07 -30.04
CA PHE A 2 24.24 27.35 -28.88
C PHE A 2 23.34 27.49 -27.65
N ILE A 3 22.87 28.70 -27.37
CA ILE A 3 22.00 28.99 -26.24
C ILE A 3 20.64 28.29 -26.41
N LYS A 4 20.12 28.24 -27.61
CA LYS A 4 18.86 27.60 -27.94
C LYS A 4 18.92 26.09 -27.68
N ALA A 5 20.02 25.44 -28.10
CA ALA A 5 20.22 24.01 -27.88
C ALA A 5 20.31 23.67 -26.38
N ALA A 6 20.99 24.51 -25.59
CA ALA A 6 21.09 24.34 -24.15
C ALA A 6 19.71 24.47 -23.46
N ASN A 7 18.92 25.46 -23.90
CA ASN A 7 17.57 25.66 -23.37
C ASN A 7 16.65 24.47 -23.69
N GLU A 8 16.75 23.92 -24.89
CA GLU A 8 15.98 22.72 -25.27
C GLU A 8 16.36 21.53 -24.43
N LEU A 9 17.64 21.34 -24.12
CA LEU A 9 18.13 20.26 -23.28
C LEU A 9 17.57 20.37 -21.86
N PHE A 10 17.57 21.55 -21.27
CA PHE A 10 17.01 21.79 -19.95
C PHE A 10 15.49 21.58 -19.93
N SER A 11 14.81 22.02 -20.99
CA SER A 11 13.38 21.83 -21.15
C SER A 11 13.02 20.33 -21.23
N GLU A 12 13.83 19.55 -21.95
CA GLU A 12 13.65 18.09 -22.03
C GLU A 12 13.81 17.42 -20.66
N LYS A 13 14.79 17.84 -19.86
CA LYS A 13 14.98 17.32 -18.50
C LYS A 13 13.80 17.63 -17.61
N ASP A 14 13.30 18.84 -17.64
CA ASP A 14 12.15 19.26 -16.87
C ASP A 14 10.91 18.45 -17.28
N GLU A 15 10.75 18.22 -18.58
CA GLU A 15 9.67 17.41 -19.12
C GLU A 15 9.76 15.96 -18.65
N ILE A 16 10.97 15.37 -18.66
CA ILE A 16 11.21 14.02 -18.18
C ILE A 16 10.88 13.92 -16.68
N ILE A 17 11.29 14.90 -15.89
CA ILE A 17 11.00 14.94 -14.45
C ILE A 17 9.49 15.01 -14.22
N GLU A 18 8.78 15.88 -14.92
CA GLU A 18 7.32 16.00 -14.78
C GLU A 18 6.60 14.73 -15.23
N ASN A 19 7.02 14.13 -16.33
CA ASN A 19 6.45 12.88 -16.81
C ASN A 19 6.71 11.74 -15.82
N THR A 20 7.89 11.70 -15.22
CA THR A 20 8.24 10.69 -14.21
C THR A 20 7.42 10.87 -12.96
N LYS A 21 7.20 12.11 -12.51
CA LYS A 21 6.33 12.40 -11.36
C LYS A 21 4.90 11.94 -11.61
N THR A 22 4.38 12.22 -12.80
CA THR A 22 3.04 11.78 -13.20
C THR A 22 2.93 10.26 -13.19
N MET A 23 3.91 9.59 -13.77
CA MET A 23 3.97 8.12 -13.78
C MET A 23 4.04 7.55 -12.37
N MET A 24 4.88 8.14 -11.51
CA MET A 24 4.99 7.74 -10.11
C MET A 24 3.64 7.84 -9.40
N ASP A 25 2.93 8.95 -9.58
CA ASP A 25 1.62 9.15 -8.96
C ASP A 25 0.59 8.15 -9.45
N MET A 26 0.63 7.77 -10.72
CA MET A 26 -0.30 6.78 -11.28
C MET A 26 0.04 5.35 -10.84
N VAL A 27 1.31 4.98 -10.91
CA VAL A 27 1.75 3.61 -10.64
C VAL A 27 1.81 3.31 -9.14
N CYS A 28 2.21 4.30 -8.35
CA CYS A 28 2.45 4.13 -6.91
C CYS A 28 1.29 4.63 -6.04
N ASN A 29 0.13 4.89 -6.64
CA ASN A 29 -1.06 5.30 -5.90
C ASN A 29 -1.59 4.13 -5.08
N THR A 30 -1.73 4.32 -3.77
CA THR A 30 -2.19 3.30 -2.83
C THR A 30 -3.59 3.59 -2.27
N ASP A 31 -4.29 4.61 -2.77
CA ASP A 31 -5.56 5.05 -2.19
C ASP A 31 -6.61 3.93 -2.15
N GLU A 32 -6.78 3.20 -3.24
CA GLU A 32 -7.72 2.08 -3.29
C GLU A 32 -7.29 0.94 -2.37
N LEU A 33 -5.99 0.64 -2.35
CA LEU A 33 -5.45 -0.41 -1.48
C LEU A 33 -5.58 -0.03 -0.01
N ASP A 34 -5.34 1.24 0.33
CA ASP A 34 -5.52 1.73 1.70
C ASP A 34 -6.97 1.58 2.15
N LYS A 35 -7.91 1.86 1.26
CA LYS A 35 -9.34 1.69 1.53
C LYS A 35 -9.69 0.22 1.74
N GLU A 36 -9.21 -0.66 0.86
CA GLU A 36 -9.41 -2.10 0.99
C GLU A 36 -8.81 -2.63 2.29
N LEU A 37 -7.63 -2.14 2.66
CA LEU A 37 -6.97 -2.51 3.90
C LEU A 37 -7.83 -2.12 5.11
N GLY A 38 -8.39 -0.91 5.10
CA GLY A 38 -9.30 -0.43 6.13
C GLY A 38 -10.55 -1.30 6.23
N ASP A 39 -11.10 -1.73 5.10
CA ASP A 39 -12.26 -2.62 5.07
C ASP A 39 -11.93 -3.98 5.68
N LYS A 40 -10.73 -4.51 5.40
CA LYS A 40 -10.29 -5.79 5.99
C LYS A 40 -10.08 -5.67 7.50
N VAL A 41 -9.55 -4.57 7.98
CA VAL A 41 -9.42 -4.30 9.42
C VAL A 41 -10.79 -4.30 10.08
N ALA A 42 -11.77 -3.64 9.48
CA ALA A 42 -13.15 -3.60 9.99
C ALA A 42 -13.75 -5.01 10.05
N GLU A 43 -13.57 -5.81 9.00
CA GLU A 43 -14.06 -7.19 8.96
C GLU A 43 -13.39 -8.04 10.04
N LEU A 44 -12.08 -7.92 10.23
CA LEU A 44 -11.34 -8.63 11.26
C LEU A 44 -11.85 -8.29 12.66
N ASN A 45 -12.14 -7.02 12.92
CA ASN A 45 -12.66 -6.56 14.19
C ASN A 45 -14.06 -7.16 14.47
N ILE A 46 -14.90 -7.23 13.45
CA ILE A 46 -16.24 -7.82 13.56
C ILE A 46 -16.12 -9.30 13.94
N ILE A 47 -15.25 -10.03 13.26
CA ILE A 47 -15.06 -11.47 13.54
C ILE A 47 -14.46 -11.67 14.94
N ALA A 48 -13.50 -10.84 15.34
CA ALA A 48 -12.92 -10.91 16.67
C ALA A 48 -13.98 -10.70 17.76
N GLU A 49 -14.90 -9.76 17.56
CA GLU A 49 -16.02 -9.55 18.46
C GLU A 49 -16.94 -10.75 18.52
N GLN A 50 -17.25 -11.37 17.37
CA GLN A 50 -18.07 -12.58 17.31
C GLN A 50 -17.41 -13.74 18.04
N MET A 51 -16.08 -13.87 17.92
CA MET A 51 -15.33 -14.89 18.64
C MET A 51 -15.41 -14.69 20.15
N GLN A 52 -15.25 -13.44 20.61
CA GLN A 52 -15.36 -13.11 22.03
C GLN A 52 -16.78 -13.36 22.55
N THR A 53 -17.79 -13.03 21.76
CA THR A 53 -19.20 -13.30 22.10
C THR A 53 -19.45 -14.79 22.25
N ALA A 54 -18.90 -15.60 21.33
CA ALA A 54 -19.03 -17.04 21.37
C ALA A 54 -18.39 -17.63 22.65
N ILE A 55 -17.20 -17.12 23.01
CA ILE A 55 -16.52 -17.53 24.24
C ILE A 55 -17.35 -17.17 25.47
N ALA A 56 -17.88 -15.95 25.52
CA ALA A 56 -18.67 -15.45 26.61
C ALA A 56 -19.97 -16.26 26.77
N GLU A 57 -20.66 -16.57 25.69
CA GLU A 57 -21.87 -17.39 25.69
C GLU A 57 -21.59 -18.80 26.20
N ASN A 58 -20.47 -19.40 25.74
CA ASN A 58 -20.10 -20.74 26.18
C ASN A 58 -19.77 -20.79 27.68
N SER A 59 -19.25 -19.71 28.24
CA SER A 59 -18.94 -19.66 29.65
C SER A 59 -20.18 -19.42 30.54
N ARG A 60 -21.24 -18.81 29.99
CA ARG A 60 -22.48 -18.52 30.73
C ARG A 60 -23.46 -19.66 30.73
N THR A 61 -23.58 -20.34 29.60
CA THR A 61 -24.53 -21.45 29.44
C THR A 61 -23.78 -22.69 29.01
N ALA A 62 -24.20 -23.84 29.50
CA ALA A 62 -23.64 -25.12 29.08
C ALA A 62 -24.10 -25.42 27.65
N LEU A 63 -23.44 -24.80 26.68
CA LEU A 63 -23.69 -25.06 25.27
C LEU A 63 -23.12 -26.43 24.89
N ASP A 64 -23.70 -27.02 23.83
CA ASP A 64 -23.15 -28.22 23.22
C ASP A 64 -21.73 -27.90 22.76
N GLN A 65 -20.75 -28.60 23.31
CA GLN A 65 -19.33 -28.36 23.01
C GLN A 65 -19.03 -28.59 21.55
N ASN A 66 -19.67 -29.54 20.90
CA ASN A 66 -19.45 -29.79 19.46
C ASN A 66 -19.92 -28.63 18.62
N GLU A 67 -21.05 -28.03 18.96
CA GLU A 67 -21.57 -26.85 18.25
C GLU A 67 -20.70 -25.62 18.49
N TYR A 68 -20.24 -25.41 19.72
CA TYR A 68 -19.33 -24.33 20.06
C TYR A 68 -18.02 -24.46 19.30
N GLU A 69 -17.41 -25.63 19.30
CA GLU A 69 -16.16 -25.88 18.61
C GLU A 69 -16.29 -25.63 17.10
N ARG A 70 -17.39 -26.08 16.51
CA ARG A 70 -17.64 -25.86 15.07
C ARG A 70 -17.79 -24.37 14.76
N ARG A 71 -18.56 -23.67 15.58
CA ARG A 71 -18.78 -22.23 15.42
C ARG A 71 -17.47 -21.46 15.55
N TYR A 72 -16.69 -21.79 16.56
CA TYR A 72 -15.40 -21.14 16.82
C TYR A 72 -14.40 -21.46 15.70
N ALA A 73 -14.34 -22.69 15.25
CA ALA A 73 -13.47 -23.10 14.13
C ALA A 73 -13.84 -22.36 12.83
N ASP A 74 -15.13 -22.20 12.56
CA ASP A 74 -15.61 -21.48 11.38
C ASP A 74 -15.21 -20.01 11.44
N LEU A 75 -15.35 -19.37 12.60
CA LEU A 75 -14.92 -17.99 12.80
C LEU A 75 -13.41 -17.84 12.66
N THR A 76 -12.65 -18.80 13.18
CA THR A 76 -11.19 -18.81 13.05
C THR A 76 -10.77 -18.92 11.60
N GLU A 77 -11.43 -19.78 10.83
CA GLU A 77 -11.14 -19.93 9.40
C GLU A 77 -11.43 -18.63 8.64
N ARG A 78 -12.54 -17.98 8.93
CA ARG A 78 -12.88 -16.68 8.32
C ARG A 78 -11.86 -15.62 8.69
N TYR A 79 -11.46 -15.57 9.95
CA TYR A 79 -10.45 -14.63 10.41
C TYR A 79 -9.15 -14.85 9.64
N ASN A 80 -8.69 -16.08 9.53
CA ASN A 80 -7.44 -16.40 8.84
C ASN A 80 -7.50 -16.05 7.35
N THR A 81 -8.64 -16.28 6.70
CA THR A 81 -8.84 -15.94 5.29
C THR A 81 -8.72 -14.43 5.09
N ILE A 82 -9.41 -13.65 5.91
CA ILE A 82 -9.39 -12.18 5.81
C ILE A 82 -7.99 -11.66 6.17
N LYS A 83 -7.34 -12.24 7.17
CA LYS A 83 -5.98 -11.87 7.56
C LYS A 83 -4.99 -12.11 6.41
N SER A 84 -5.16 -13.22 5.69
CA SER A 84 -4.34 -13.51 4.51
C SER A 84 -4.56 -12.45 3.42
N GLU A 85 -5.79 -12.04 3.18
CA GLU A 85 -6.10 -10.98 2.23
C GLU A 85 -5.52 -9.64 2.68
N TYR A 86 -5.63 -9.34 3.97
CA TYR A 86 -5.00 -8.16 4.58
C TYR A 86 -3.49 -8.15 4.32
N ASP A 87 -2.82 -9.27 4.57
CA ASP A 87 -1.38 -9.37 4.38
C ASP A 87 -0.97 -9.15 2.92
N LYS A 88 -1.74 -9.67 1.97
CA LYS A 88 -1.49 -9.46 0.54
C LYS A 88 -1.62 -8.00 0.15
N ILE A 89 -2.66 -7.33 0.63
CA ILE A 89 -2.88 -5.91 0.35
C ILE A 89 -1.74 -5.09 0.96
N SER A 90 -1.36 -5.40 2.20
CA SER A 90 -0.26 -4.74 2.89
C SER A 90 1.05 -4.87 2.10
N GLU A 91 1.36 -6.06 1.58
CA GLU A 91 2.53 -6.29 0.73
C GLU A 91 2.48 -5.48 -0.55
N GLN A 92 1.32 -5.36 -1.17
CA GLN A 92 1.16 -4.55 -2.38
C GLN A 92 1.41 -3.07 -2.10
N ILE A 93 0.93 -2.57 -0.96
CA ILE A 93 1.17 -1.19 -0.55
C ILE A 93 2.67 -0.97 -0.32
N GLU A 94 3.33 -1.88 0.39
CA GLU A 94 4.78 -1.81 0.62
C GLU A 94 5.56 -1.82 -0.69
N GLY A 95 5.16 -2.66 -1.64
CA GLY A 95 5.77 -2.72 -2.96
C GLY A 95 5.63 -1.40 -3.72
N LYS A 96 4.46 -0.80 -3.70
CA LYS A 96 4.23 0.50 -4.35
C LYS A 96 5.01 1.61 -3.67
N ASN A 97 5.10 1.60 -2.35
CA ASN A 97 5.89 2.58 -1.62
C ASN A 97 7.38 2.43 -1.92
N ALA A 98 7.88 1.22 -2.05
CA ALA A 98 9.27 0.96 -2.46
C ALA A 98 9.52 1.49 -3.87
N GLN A 99 8.60 1.27 -4.80
CA GLN A 99 8.70 1.83 -6.16
C GLN A 99 8.70 3.36 -6.13
N ARG A 100 7.89 3.96 -5.28
CA ARG A 100 7.85 5.41 -5.12
C ARG A 100 9.21 5.94 -4.70
N GLU A 101 9.87 5.29 -3.78
CA GLU A 101 11.21 5.68 -3.34
C GLU A 101 12.24 5.56 -4.46
N LEU A 102 12.13 4.54 -5.31
CA LEU A 102 12.99 4.41 -6.49
C LEU A 102 12.76 5.55 -7.48
N PHE A 103 11.51 5.91 -7.75
CA PHE A 103 11.18 7.05 -8.62
C PHE A 103 11.72 8.35 -8.04
N LYS A 104 11.56 8.56 -6.73
CA LYS A 104 12.10 9.76 -6.06
C LYS A 104 13.61 9.84 -6.19
N GLY A 105 14.30 8.71 -6.04
CA GLY A 105 15.74 8.63 -6.22
C GLY A 105 16.17 9.00 -7.64
N PHE A 106 15.44 8.51 -8.64
CA PHE A 106 15.67 8.82 -10.04
C PHE A 106 15.47 10.31 -10.33
N ILE A 107 14.36 10.87 -9.84
CA ILE A 107 14.04 12.29 -10.00
C ILE A 107 15.13 13.15 -9.35
N GLY A 108 15.54 12.78 -8.12
CA GLY A 108 16.61 13.48 -7.41
C GLY A 108 17.93 13.45 -8.17
N ALA A 109 18.27 12.32 -8.78
CA ALA A 109 19.47 12.19 -9.62
C ALA A 109 19.40 13.08 -10.85
N LEU A 110 18.24 13.17 -11.50
CA LEU A 110 18.04 14.06 -12.65
C LEU A 110 18.17 15.53 -12.24
N GLU A 111 17.60 15.90 -11.11
CA GLU A 111 17.69 17.27 -10.59
C GLU A 111 19.14 17.65 -10.27
N LYS A 112 19.90 16.76 -9.64
CA LYS A 112 21.31 16.96 -9.35
C LYS A 112 22.14 17.07 -10.63
N ALA A 113 21.88 16.24 -11.62
CA ALA A 113 22.58 16.28 -12.89
C ALA A 113 22.35 17.62 -13.61
N GLY A 114 21.12 18.13 -13.58
CA GLY A 114 20.80 19.44 -14.14
C GLY A 114 21.52 20.57 -13.42
N HIS A 115 21.53 20.53 -12.11
CA HIS A 115 22.21 21.52 -11.27
C HIS A 115 23.73 21.47 -11.48
N PHE A 116 24.29 20.28 -11.52
CA PHE A 116 25.72 20.06 -11.76
C PHE A 116 26.14 20.59 -13.13
N GLY A 117 25.32 20.33 -14.13
CA GLY A 117 25.56 20.85 -15.48
C GLY A 117 25.63 22.37 -15.53
N ARG A 118 24.88 23.08 -14.73
CA ARG A 118 24.90 24.52 -14.61
C ARG A 118 26.20 25.05 -14.01
N ARG A 119 26.80 24.28 -13.10
CA ARG A 119 28.05 24.68 -12.44
C ARG A 119 29.29 24.59 -13.32
N ILE A 120 29.27 23.73 -14.31
CA ILE A 120 30.43 23.47 -15.17
C ILE A 120 30.70 24.65 -16.13
N ARG A 121 29.84 25.59 -16.14
CA ARG A 121 30.13 26.83 -16.88
C ARG A 121 31.01 27.75 -16.08
#